data_a0aa28ffe2fee05c0f2e71620544fed0
#
_entry.id   a0aa28ffe2fee05c0f2e71620544fed0
#
_cell.length_a   1.000
_cell.length_b   1.000
_cell.length_c   1.000
_cell.angle_alpha   90.00
_cell.angle_beta   90.00
_cell.angle_gamma   90.00
#
_symmetry.space_group_name_H-M   'P 1'
#
loop_
_entity.id
_entity.type
_entity.pdbx_description
1 polymer ?
#
loop_
_entity_poly.entity_id
_entity_poly.type
_entity_poly.pdbx_seq_one_letter_code
_entity_poly.pdbx_strand_id
1 'polypeptide(L)'
;MRARNVLTLVMTFAFPVAVLAQGSGKTNAKPTPKPAESRLVVVPASDMKWTDLDPAGAPGVKVADLWGNHASSTFGALFKLPAGFAAPLHVHTYDMKVVIISGTYIQAPEGKPEFRLGPGSYFLQPGGNYRHTTTCDKASDCVFLVESKGPFDLNIVDARTAPSR
;
A
#
# COMPACT_ATOMS: atom_id res chain seq x y z
N MET A 1 55.46 67.81 -43.09
CA MET A 1 54.59 66.73 -42.62
C MET A 1 54.09 67.05 -41.22
N ARG A 2 52.76 67.30 -41.05
CA ARG A 2 52.19 67.83 -39.80
C ARG A 2 51.64 66.68 -39.00
N ALA A 3 52.14 66.46 -37.78
CA ALA A 3 51.58 65.46 -36.82
C ALA A 3 50.36 66.11 -36.14
N ARG A 4 49.23 65.38 -36.19
CA ARG A 4 47.99 65.78 -35.49
C ARG A 4 47.92 64.99 -34.20
N ASN A 5 48.02 65.72 -33.07
CA ASN A 5 47.76 65.12 -31.75
C ASN A 5 46.26 64.97 -31.57
N VAL A 6 45.81 63.74 -31.27
CA VAL A 6 44.44 63.45 -30.85
C VAL A 6 44.44 63.32 -29.35
N LEU A 7 43.77 64.28 -28.69
CA LEU A 7 43.56 64.33 -27.24
C LEU A 7 42.37 63.44 -26.91
N THR A 8 42.61 62.27 -26.29
CA THR A 8 41.53 61.36 -25.84
C THR A 8 41.10 61.80 -24.45
N LEU A 9 39.85 62.27 -24.34
CA LEU A 9 39.20 62.62 -23.08
C LEU A 9 38.64 61.41 -22.44
N VAL A 10 39.19 60.90 -21.29
CA VAL A 10 38.68 59.81 -20.52
C VAL A 10 37.64 60.31 -19.52
N MET A 11 36.36 60.05 -19.77
CA MET A 11 35.26 60.36 -18.86
C MET A 11 35.08 59.20 -17.87
N THR A 12 35.47 59.40 -16.61
CA THR A 12 35.22 58.47 -15.52
C THR A 12 33.81 58.64 -14.97
N PHE A 13 32.92 57.68 -15.26
CA PHE A 13 31.60 57.58 -14.62
C PHE A 13 31.72 56.88 -13.28
N ALA A 14 31.51 57.63 -12.19
CA ALA A 14 31.35 57.04 -10.86
C ALA A 14 29.89 56.56 -10.71
N PHE A 15 29.68 55.23 -10.66
CA PHE A 15 28.39 54.67 -10.28
C PHE A 15 28.28 54.54 -8.76
N PRO A 16 27.20 55.03 -8.12
CA PRO A 16 26.98 54.75 -6.70
C PRO A 16 26.57 53.29 -6.54
N VAL A 17 27.32 52.50 -5.77
CA VAL A 17 26.97 51.17 -5.34
C VAL A 17 25.91 51.30 -4.26
N ALA A 18 24.64 51.02 -4.61
CA ALA A 18 23.58 50.84 -3.63
C ALA A 18 23.75 49.49 -2.96
N VAL A 19 24.20 49.45 -1.71
CA VAL A 19 24.21 48.25 -0.86
C VAL A 19 22.79 47.96 -0.45
N LEU A 20 22.15 47.00 -1.14
CA LEU A 20 20.90 46.40 -0.70
C LEU A 20 21.20 45.52 0.51
N ALA A 21 20.82 45.96 1.69
CA ALA A 21 20.81 45.12 2.89
C ALA A 21 19.81 43.98 2.69
N GLN A 22 20.29 42.78 2.38
CA GLN A 22 19.49 41.56 2.36
C GLN A 22 19.12 41.21 3.81
N GLY A 23 17.89 41.52 4.19
CA GLY A 23 17.32 41.06 5.44
C GLY A 23 17.35 39.53 5.48
N SER A 24 18.13 38.98 6.41
CA SER A 24 18.13 37.54 6.73
C SER A 24 16.76 37.16 7.30
N GLY A 25 15.81 36.85 6.42
CA GLY A 25 14.58 36.21 6.81
C GLY A 25 14.91 34.81 7.37
N LYS A 26 14.88 34.67 8.70
CA LYS A 26 14.90 33.36 9.35
C LYS A 26 13.62 32.63 8.91
N THR A 27 13.73 31.82 7.88
CA THR A 27 12.68 30.84 7.56
C THR A 27 12.63 29.83 8.71
N ASN A 28 11.57 29.89 9.50
CA ASN A 28 11.22 28.84 10.47
C ASN A 28 10.81 27.59 9.68
N ALA A 29 11.77 26.92 9.07
CA ALA A 29 11.55 25.60 8.50
C ALA A 29 11.21 24.67 9.66
N LYS A 30 9.98 24.14 9.67
CA LYS A 30 9.54 23.09 10.59
C LYS A 30 10.57 21.96 10.53
N PRO A 31 11.12 21.48 11.66
CA PRO A 31 12.08 20.38 11.63
C PRO A 31 11.50 19.20 10.84
N THR A 32 12.19 18.75 9.81
CA THR A 32 11.86 17.53 9.13
C THR A 32 12.00 16.38 10.15
N PRO A 33 10.97 15.55 10.37
CA PRO A 33 11.09 14.43 11.30
C PRO A 33 12.29 13.57 10.88
N LYS A 34 13.21 13.31 11.81
CA LYS A 34 14.29 12.33 11.59
C LYS A 34 13.62 10.99 11.24
N PRO A 35 14.03 10.31 10.15
CA PRO A 35 13.51 8.99 9.85
C PRO A 35 13.63 8.09 11.08
N ALA A 36 12.56 7.36 11.41
CA ALA A 36 12.61 6.38 12.48
C ALA A 36 13.74 5.37 12.17
N GLU A 37 14.57 5.08 13.16
CA GLU A 37 15.66 4.14 12.98
C GLU A 37 15.07 2.74 12.75
N SER A 38 15.28 2.20 11.55
CA SER A 38 14.76 0.89 11.18
C SER A 38 15.51 -0.18 11.99
N ARG A 39 14.76 -1.05 12.67
CA ARG A 39 15.30 -2.19 13.41
C ARG A 39 15.04 -3.47 12.63
N LEU A 40 16.00 -4.40 12.68
CA LEU A 40 15.78 -5.76 12.19
C LEU A 40 14.69 -6.43 13.05
N VAL A 41 13.64 -6.91 12.40
CA VAL A 41 12.57 -7.73 13.01
C VAL A 41 12.62 -9.10 12.36
N VAL A 42 12.73 -10.15 13.19
CA VAL A 42 12.73 -11.53 12.72
C VAL A 42 11.65 -12.28 13.49
N VAL A 43 10.73 -12.90 12.76
CA VAL A 43 9.67 -13.74 13.33
C VAL A 43 9.76 -15.11 12.65
N PRO A 44 10.35 -16.11 13.32
CA PRO A 44 10.33 -17.49 12.82
C PRO A 44 8.91 -18.00 12.63
N ALA A 45 8.68 -18.90 11.69
CA ALA A 45 7.34 -19.46 11.42
C ALA A 45 6.72 -20.13 12.67
N SER A 46 7.54 -20.74 13.53
CA SER A 46 7.12 -21.32 14.81
C SER A 46 6.58 -20.31 15.81
N ASP A 47 7.02 -19.03 15.71
CA ASP A 47 6.70 -17.97 16.65
C ASP A 47 5.53 -17.10 16.17
N MET A 48 5.01 -17.39 14.99
CA MET A 48 3.89 -16.66 14.37
C MET A 48 2.66 -16.72 15.27
N LYS A 49 2.09 -15.56 15.57
CA LYS A 49 0.91 -15.42 16.45
C LYS A 49 -0.38 -15.45 15.63
N TRP A 50 -0.90 -16.63 15.43
CA TRP A 50 -2.16 -16.81 14.72
C TRP A 50 -3.36 -16.57 15.65
N THR A 51 -4.31 -15.77 15.20
CA THR A 51 -5.62 -15.53 15.86
C THR A 51 -6.74 -15.87 14.90
N ASP A 52 -7.93 -16.16 15.42
CA ASP A 52 -9.11 -16.30 14.56
C ASP A 52 -9.49 -14.93 13.99
N LEU A 53 -9.75 -14.89 12.68
CA LEU A 53 -10.17 -13.65 12.01
C LEU A 53 -11.59 -13.26 12.43
N ASP A 54 -12.51 -14.17 12.30
CA ASP A 54 -13.92 -14.07 12.72
C ASP A 54 -14.43 -15.47 13.06
N PRO A 55 -14.43 -15.86 14.36
CA PRO A 55 -14.82 -17.20 14.76
C PRO A 55 -16.26 -17.57 14.40
N ALA A 56 -17.15 -16.58 14.30
CA ALA A 56 -18.57 -16.79 14.02
C ALA A 56 -18.88 -16.79 12.52
N GLY A 57 -18.36 -15.81 11.79
CA GLY A 57 -18.66 -15.64 10.36
C GLY A 57 -17.72 -16.41 9.42
N ALA A 58 -16.49 -16.69 9.87
CA ALA A 58 -15.47 -17.36 9.07
C ALA A 58 -14.68 -18.39 9.91
N PRO A 59 -15.34 -19.47 10.39
CA PRO A 59 -14.70 -20.43 11.29
C PRO A 59 -13.48 -21.08 10.66
N GLY A 60 -12.38 -21.13 11.44
CA GLY A 60 -11.11 -21.71 11.01
C GLY A 60 -10.21 -20.77 10.19
N VAL A 61 -10.71 -19.62 9.76
CA VAL A 61 -9.86 -18.61 9.11
C VAL A 61 -8.99 -17.92 10.16
N LYS A 62 -7.68 -17.90 9.90
CA LYS A 62 -6.68 -17.32 10.82
C LYS A 62 -5.97 -16.17 10.19
N VAL A 63 -5.51 -15.24 11.03
CA VAL A 63 -4.66 -14.10 10.65
C VAL A 63 -3.49 -13.98 11.62
N ALA A 64 -2.32 -13.56 11.09
CA ALA A 64 -1.15 -13.23 11.89
C ALA A 64 -0.54 -11.93 11.38
N ASP A 65 -0.65 -10.87 12.16
CA ASP A 65 -0.07 -9.57 11.82
C ASP A 65 1.47 -9.63 11.83
N LEU A 66 2.09 -9.15 10.75
CA LEU A 66 3.54 -8.99 10.61
C LEU A 66 3.97 -7.56 10.94
N TRP A 67 3.17 -6.60 10.55
CA TRP A 67 3.27 -5.19 10.92
C TRP A 67 1.90 -4.53 10.86
N GLY A 68 1.71 -3.46 11.63
CA GLY A 68 0.42 -2.79 11.76
C GLY A 68 -0.60 -3.64 12.49
N ASN A 69 -1.88 -3.44 12.16
CA ASN A 69 -2.98 -4.20 12.76
C ASN A 69 -4.10 -4.34 11.72
N HIS A 70 -4.40 -5.57 11.32
CA HIS A 70 -5.41 -5.85 10.28
C HIS A 70 -6.80 -5.31 10.62
N ALA A 71 -7.16 -5.23 11.89
CA ALA A 71 -8.50 -4.80 12.29
C ALA A 71 -8.67 -3.27 12.37
N SER A 72 -7.59 -2.47 12.36
CA SER A 72 -7.70 -1.04 12.69
C SER A 72 -6.79 -0.09 11.91
N SER A 73 -5.82 -0.57 11.14
CA SER A 73 -4.84 0.29 10.48
C SER A 73 -4.30 -0.28 9.16
N THR A 74 -3.37 0.43 8.55
CA THR A 74 -2.46 -0.13 7.53
C THR A 74 -1.74 -1.33 8.11
N PHE A 75 -1.66 -2.42 7.35
CA PHE A 75 -1.07 -3.66 7.84
C PHE A 75 -0.39 -4.49 6.75
N GLY A 76 0.44 -5.43 7.19
CA GLY A 76 0.83 -6.62 6.46
C GLY A 76 0.65 -7.83 7.36
N ALA A 77 -0.08 -8.81 6.87
CA ALA A 77 -0.42 -9.99 7.65
C ALA A 77 -0.42 -11.26 6.79
N LEU A 78 -0.18 -12.40 7.43
CA LEU A 78 -0.49 -13.70 6.84
C LEU A 78 -1.94 -14.06 7.16
N PHE A 79 -2.63 -14.57 6.15
CA PHE A 79 -3.94 -15.17 6.28
C PHE A 79 -3.83 -16.67 6.00
N LYS A 80 -4.65 -17.44 6.70
CA LYS A 80 -4.80 -18.87 6.46
C LYS A 80 -6.28 -19.21 6.32
N LEU A 81 -6.65 -19.78 5.18
CA LEU A 81 -7.97 -20.36 4.94
C LEU A 81 -7.87 -21.86 5.05
N PRO A 82 -8.77 -22.55 5.77
CA PRO A 82 -8.81 -24.00 5.76
C PRO A 82 -9.16 -24.54 4.36
N ALA A 83 -8.73 -25.76 4.08
CA ALA A 83 -9.04 -26.47 2.85
C ALA A 83 -10.56 -26.48 2.60
N GLY A 84 -10.99 -26.08 1.41
CA GLY A 84 -12.39 -26.03 1.01
C GLY A 84 -13.16 -24.82 1.57
N PHE A 85 -12.53 -23.89 2.29
CA PHE A 85 -13.18 -22.64 2.69
C PHE A 85 -13.68 -21.86 1.48
N ALA A 86 -14.87 -21.27 1.59
CA ALA A 86 -15.46 -20.42 0.56
C ALA A 86 -16.09 -19.18 1.19
N ALA A 87 -15.59 -18.02 0.85
CA ALA A 87 -16.23 -16.76 1.17
C ALA A 87 -17.34 -16.44 0.15
N PRO A 88 -18.51 -15.96 0.60
CA PRO A 88 -19.59 -15.55 -0.30
C PRO A 88 -19.17 -14.35 -1.17
N LEU A 89 -20.06 -13.92 -2.08
CA LEU A 89 -19.84 -12.70 -2.87
C LEU A 89 -19.68 -11.49 -1.95
N HIS A 90 -18.56 -10.78 -2.08
CA HIS A 90 -18.19 -9.67 -1.20
C HIS A 90 -17.36 -8.62 -1.91
N VAL A 91 -17.12 -7.52 -1.21
CA VAL A 91 -16.20 -6.43 -1.56
C VAL A 91 -15.34 -6.09 -0.35
N HIS A 92 -14.23 -5.39 -0.60
CA HIS A 92 -13.38 -4.79 0.43
C HIS A 92 -13.34 -3.27 0.27
N THR A 93 -13.15 -2.53 1.35
CA THR A 93 -13.02 -1.07 1.29
C THR A 93 -11.70 -0.65 0.63
N TYR A 94 -10.61 -1.32 0.97
CA TYR A 94 -9.26 -0.95 0.55
C TYR A 94 -8.68 -1.94 -0.46
N ASP A 95 -7.82 -1.41 -1.36
CA ASP A 95 -6.99 -2.26 -2.20
C ASP A 95 -6.05 -3.12 -1.34
N MET A 96 -5.89 -4.38 -1.73
CA MET A 96 -4.97 -5.31 -1.08
C MET A 96 -4.01 -5.91 -2.11
N LYS A 97 -2.73 -5.97 -1.75
CA LYS A 97 -1.73 -6.73 -2.49
C LYS A 97 -1.63 -8.12 -1.86
N VAL A 98 -1.74 -9.14 -2.67
CA VAL A 98 -1.79 -10.52 -2.21
C VAL A 98 -0.71 -11.35 -2.87
N VAL A 99 0.02 -12.14 -2.07
CA VAL A 99 1.01 -13.13 -2.53
C VAL A 99 0.66 -14.48 -1.94
N ILE A 100 0.47 -15.48 -2.80
CA ILE A 100 0.16 -16.86 -2.37
C ILE A 100 1.45 -17.53 -1.91
N ILE A 101 1.42 -18.11 -0.71
CA ILE A 101 2.56 -18.82 -0.09
C ILE A 101 2.39 -20.32 -0.20
N SER A 102 1.17 -20.85 0.09
CA SER A 102 0.87 -22.26 -0.04
C SER A 102 -0.61 -22.50 -0.37
N GLY A 103 -0.93 -23.71 -0.85
CA GLY A 103 -2.27 -24.08 -1.29
C GLY A 103 -2.62 -23.50 -2.67
N THR A 104 -3.87 -23.66 -3.07
CA THR A 104 -4.43 -23.09 -4.30
C THR A 104 -5.57 -22.14 -3.93
N TYR A 105 -5.28 -20.84 -4.01
CA TYR A 105 -6.26 -19.78 -3.82
C TYR A 105 -7.07 -19.59 -5.09
N ILE A 106 -8.39 -19.50 -4.99
CA ILE A 106 -9.28 -19.34 -6.13
C ILE A 106 -10.00 -18.00 -5.99
N GLN A 107 -9.71 -17.10 -6.93
CA GLN A 107 -10.30 -15.76 -7.04
C GLN A 107 -11.31 -15.76 -8.17
N ALA A 108 -12.58 -15.47 -7.88
CA ALA A 108 -13.62 -15.44 -8.90
C ALA A 108 -14.34 -14.07 -8.92
N PRO A 109 -13.95 -13.16 -9.81
CA PRO A 109 -14.66 -11.90 -10.02
C PRO A 109 -16.06 -12.16 -10.53
N GLU A 110 -17.05 -11.39 -10.06
CA GLU A 110 -18.44 -11.53 -10.49
C GLU A 110 -18.58 -11.45 -12.02
N GLY A 111 -19.23 -12.47 -12.60
CA GLY A 111 -19.47 -12.53 -14.05
C GLY A 111 -18.24 -12.81 -14.92
N LYS A 112 -17.12 -13.24 -14.32
CA LYS A 112 -15.88 -13.61 -15.03
C LYS A 112 -15.40 -15.01 -14.65
N PRO A 113 -14.56 -15.63 -15.47
CA PRO A 113 -13.90 -16.89 -15.10
C PRO A 113 -13.07 -16.74 -13.82
N GLU A 114 -12.98 -17.84 -13.05
CA GLU A 114 -12.11 -17.91 -11.88
C GLU A 114 -10.63 -17.95 -12.26
N PHE A 115 -9.79 -17.45 -11.35
CA PHE A 115 -8.34 -17.60 -11.38
C PHE A 115 -7.91 -18.57 -10.28
N ARG A 116 -7.17 -19.61 -10.63
CA ARG A 116 -6.58 -20.56 -9.70
C ARG A 116 -5.10 -20.22 -9.50
N LEU A 117 -4.76 -19.77 -8.31
CA LEU A 117 -3.47 -19.15 -7.98
C LEU A 117 -2.70 -20.04 -7.01
N GLY A 118 -1.63 -20.65 -7.48
CA GLY A 118 -0.70 -21.43 -6.67
C GLY A 118 0.40 -20.58 -6.01
N PRO A 119 1.30 -21.24 -5.24
CA PRO A 119 2.40 -20.56 -4.55
C PRO A 119 3.25 -19.71 -5.48
N GLY A 120 3.65 -18.49 -5.02
CA GLY A 120 4.38 -17.50 -5.78
C GLY A 120 3.50 -16.59 -6.66
N SER A 121 2.21 -16.88 -6.80
CA SER A 121 1.29 -16.00 -7.53
C SER A 121 1.07 -14.69 -6.77
N TYR A 122 0.95 -13.59 -7.53
CA TYR A 122 0.61 -12.26 -7.04
C TYR A 122 -0.65 -11.74 -7.72
N PHE A 123 -1.49 -11.03 -6.97
CA PHE A 123 -2.55 -10.21 -7.54
C PHE A 123 -2.83 -8.96 -6.68
N LEU A 124 -3.34 -7.92 -7.32
CA LEU A 124 -3.95 -6.79 -6.66
C LEU A 124 -5.45 -7.04 -6.56
N GLN A 125 -5.96 -7.11 -5.34
CA GLN A 125 -7.39 -7.12 -5.05
C GLN A 125 -7.87 -5.67 -4.97
N PRO A 126 -8.66 -5.18 -5.93
CA PRO A 126 -9.19 -3.83 -5.84
C PRO A 126 -10.20 -3.70 -4.69
N GLY A 127 -10.19 -2.55 -4.03
CA GLY A 127 -11.21 -2.13 -3.09
C GLY A 127 -12.44 -1.54 -3.78
N GLY A 128 -13.34 -0.95 -2.99
CA GLY A 128 -14.57 -0.33 -3.46
C GLY A 128 -15.60 -1.37 -3.95
N ASN A 129 -16.08 -1.23 -5.18
CA ASN A 129 -17.16 -2.06 -5.70
C ASN A 129 -16.70 -3.29 -6.49
N TYR A 130 -15.47 -3.77 -6.29
CA TYR A 130 -14.96 -4.96 -6.98
C TYR A 130 -15.50 -6.23 -6.33
N ARG A 131 -16.60 -6.73 -6.87
CA ARG A 131 -17.35 -7.90 -6.34
C ARG A 131 -16.69 -9.20 -6.77
N HIS A 132 -16.47 -10.10 -5.81
CA HIS A 132 -15.81 -11.38 -6.05
C HIS A 132 -16.16 -12.41 -4.96
N THR A 133 -15.88 -13.68 -5.26
CA THR A 133 -15.82 -14.75 -4.27
C THR A 133 -14.38 -15.22 -4.11
N THR A 134 -14.06 -15.76 -2.93
CA THR A 134 -12.76 -16.34 -2.63
C THR A 134 -12.95 -17.76 -2.13
N THR A 135 -12.17 -18.70 -2.67
CA THR A 135 -12.19 -20.08 -2.21
C THR A 135 -10.76 -20.59 -2.04
N CYS A 136 -10.54 -21.43 -1.02
CA CYS A 136 -9.36 -22.27 -0.91
C CYS A 136 -9.67 -23.67 -1.47
N ASP A 137 -8.82 -24.19 -2.35
CA ASP A 137 -8.99 -25.54 -2.88
C ASP A 137 -9.05 -26.59 -1.76
N LYS A 138 -9.77 -27.68 -2.00
CA LYS A 138 -9.98 -28.74 -0.99
C LYS A 138 -8.73 -29.58 -0.70
N ALA A 139 -7.68 -29.47 -1.53
CA ALA A 139 -6.49 -30.30 -1.39
C ALA A 139 -5.62 -29.94 -0.18
N SER A 140 -5.59 -28.68 0.23
CA SER A 140 -4.78 -28.20 1.37
C SER A 140 -5.22 -26.80 1.81
N ASP A 141 -4.83 -26.39 3.01
CA ASP A 141 -4.99 -25.03 3.48
C ASP A 141 -4.26 -24.04 2.56
N CYS A 142 -4.83 -22.86 2.41
CA CYS A 142 -4.22 -21.76 1.70
C CYS A 142 -3.58 -20.78 2.69
N VAL A 143 -2.30 -20.45 2.49
CA VAL A 143 -1.61 -19.39 3.23
C VAL A 143 -1.19 -18.31 2.23
N PHE A 144 -1.45 -17.06 2.54
CA PHE A 144 -1.09 -15.93 1.69
C PHE A 144 -0.79 -14.68 2.52
N LEU A 145 0.10 -13.85 1.99
CA LEU A 145 0.40 -12.52 2.52
C LEU A 145 -0.62 -11.53 1.96
N VAL A 146 -1.10 -10.64 2.83
CA VAL A 146 -1.90 -9.47 2.46
C VAL A 146 -1.22 -8.21 2.96
N GLU A 147 -1.08 -7.20 2.09
CA GLU A 147 -0.71 -5.83 2.45
C GLU A 147 -1.85 -4.89 2.08
N SER A 148 -2.27 -4.04 3.01
CA SER A 148 -3.34 -3.04 2.79
C SER A 148 -2.99 -1.70 3.43
N LYS A 149 -3.47 -0.61 2.83
CA LYS A 149 -3.33 0.76 3.36
C LYS A 149 -4.36 1.13 4.42
N GLY A 150 -5.33 0.27 4.68
CA GLY A 150 -6.36 0.44 5.70
C GLY A 150 -6.74 -0.89 6.33
N PRO A 151 -7.63 -0.91 7.31
CA PRO A 151 -8.05 -2.13 7.98
C PRO A 151 -8.67 -3.13 6.99
N PHE A 152 -8.57 -4.41 7.33
CA PHE A 152 -9.25 -5.48 6.63
C PHE A 152 -10.73 -5.46 6.94
N ASP A 153 -11.55 -5.56 5.91
CA ASP A 153 -12.97 -5.81 6.01
C ASP A 153 -13.42 -6.83 4.93
N LEU A 154 -14.58 -7.41 5.13
CA LEU A 154 -15.26 -8.26 4.15
C LEU A 154 -16.76 -7.91 4.20
N ASN A 155 -17.22 -7.16 3.20
CA ASN A 155 -18.59 -6.68 3.12
C ASN A 155 -19.39 -7.55 2.16
N ILE A 156 -20.26 -8.42 2.70
CA ILE A 156 -21.09 -9.34 1.92
C ILE A 156 -22.04 -8.53 1.04
N VAL A 157 -22.15 -8.91 -0.22
CA VAL A 157 -23.04 -8.29 -1.19
C VAL A 157 -24.17 -9.25 -1.54
N ASP A 158 -25.42 -8.83 -1.31
CA ASP A 158 -26.59 -9.57 -1.75
C ASP A 158 -26.67 -9.60 -3.28
N ALA A 159 -26.79 -10.80 -3.85
CA ALA A 159 -26.98 -10.95 -5.30
C ALA A 159 -28.23 -10.24 -5.83
N ARG A 160 -29.18 -9.87 -4.96
CA ARG A 160 -30.42 -9.14 -5.28
C ARG A 160 -30.26 -7.64 -5.45
N THR A 161 -29.13 -7.07 -5.09
CA THR A 161 -28.85 -5.61 -5.21
C THR A 161 -28.08 -5.24 -6.46
N ALA A 162 -27.96 -6.12 -7.44
CA ALA A 162 -27.37 -5.78 -8.72
C ALA A 162 -28.25 -4.74 -9.42
N PRO A 163 -27.73 -3.57 -9.89
CA PRO A 163 -28.51 -2.64 -10.69
C PRO A 163 -28.99 -3.37 -11.94
N SER A 164 -30.30 -3.34 -12.21
CA SER A 164 -30.89 -3.79 -13.45
C SER A 164 -30.23 -3.03 -14.61
N ARG A 165 -29.67 -3.76 -15.57
CA ARG A 165 -29.10 -3.19 -16.80
C ARG A 165 -30.22 -2.58 -17.68
#